data_a3f8256bc68e76806f9f9ca353b17811
#
_entry.id   a3f8256bc68e76806f9f9ca353b17811
#
_cell.length_a   1.000
_cell.length_b   1.000
_cell.length_c   1.000
_cell.angle_alpha   90.00
_cell.angle_beta   90.00
_cell.angle_gamma   90.00
#
_symmetry.space_group_name_H-M   'P 1'
#
loop_
_entity.id
_entity.type
_entity.pdbx_description
1 polymer ?
#
loop_
_entity_poly.entity_id
_entity_poly.type
_entity_poly.pdbx_seq_one_letter_code
_entity_poly.pdbx_strand_id
1 'polypeptide(L)'
;MDRKENKTVNQTMKLPSGVSIPKVTREEADRRCYLTRELLNLMHLSPVGDPVAYDQTEGEEVVYFYDPARVSETPPELWYRDPSAPAEERETMTLESGTEIERIPTKRAMALGFYTKERLDQMNYDVVQEPVAYNVRKDGTTLYFYDKRTAVRRPLKCVVCGQDVRYKRKMCRACFEKDLAVRRAEGDAYRAGSFDMDRSRVLFFDLELTGVYDHDEIISVTILDANGEIRMDTLVKPLHKKKWNRTEKIHGISPAMVQNAPTLDELTPAIKEMFDNADNLIAYGVSTDYSHIKYIYDTEAERKALQKKTRCAAIEFVRYQNEHYPDKVHAALVDAMECLGIEWDGIPHSSIADTIACMRVWEALFPNYYNTPTPVFPDYTKECAAAPSVAHNPLEDAEEVAHV
;
A
#
# COMPACT_ATOMS: atom_id res chain seq x y z
N MET A 1 23.11 -42.82 16.31
CA MET A 1 22.47 -42.19 15.14
C MET A 1 23.23 -40.93 14.84
N ASP A 2 24.07 -41.02 13.83
CA ASP A 2 25.09 -40.03 13.50
C ASP A 2 24.50 -38.74 12.96
N ARG A 3 24.80 -37.64 13.62
CA ARG A 3 24.66 -36.31 13.02
C ARG A 3 25.70 -36.19 11.92
N LYS A 4 25.26 -36.25 10.65
CA LYS A 4 26.10 -35.83 9.53
C LYS A 4 26.29 -34.30 9.64
N GLU A 5 27.41 -33.90 10.15
CA GLU A 5 27.95 -32.55 9.97
C GLU A 5 28.15 -32.33 8.45
N ASN A 6 27.33 -31.46 7.92
CA ASN A 6 27.49 -30.98 6.54
C ASN A 6 28.69 -30.05 6.51
N LYS A 7 29.90 -30.63 6.27
CA LYS A 7 31.13 -29.87 5.97
C LYS A 7 30.89 -29.15 4.64
N THR A 8 30.44 -27.89 4.72
CA THR A 8 30.47 -26.96 3.59
C THR A 8 31.95 -26.78 3.22
N VAL A 9 32.38 -27.39 2.13
CA VAL A 9 33.72 -27.13 1.56
C VAL A 9 33.73 -25.65 1.18
N ASN A 10 34.56 -24.85 1.86
CA ASN A 10 34.74 -23.43 1.55
C ASN A 10 35.38 -23.31 0.15
N GLN A 11 34.55 -23.29 -0.89
CA GLN A 11 35.00 -23.02 -2.24
C GLN A 11 35.41 -21.55 -2.33
N THR A 12 36.60 -21.30 -2.85
CA THR A 12 37.09 -19.94 -3.13
C THR A 12 37.48 -19.82 -4.60
N MET A 13 37.26 -18.62 -5.14
CA MET A 13 37.71 -18.26 -6.49
C MET A 13 38.83 -17.22 -6.38
N LYS A 14 39.89 -17.40 -7.17
CA LYS A 14 40.99 -16.43 -7.25
C LYS A 14 40.71 -15.47 -8.40
N LEU A 15 40.62 -14.19 -8.10
CA LEU A 15 40.42 -13.12 -9.08
C LEU A 15 41.70 -12.79 -9.84
N PRO A 16 41.61 -12.11 -11.01
CA PRO A 16 42.78 -11.61 -11.74
C PRO A 16 43.70 -10.69 -10.93
N SER A 17 43.12 -9.97 -9.97
CA SER A 17 43.85 -9.14 -9.00
C SER A 17 44.71 -9.92 -8.00
N GLY A 18 44.56 -11.25 -7.94
CA GLY A 18 45.19 -12.13 -6.98
C GLY A 18 44.42 -12.35 -5.68
N VAL A 19 43.34 -11.63 -5.46
CA VAL A 19 42.48 -11.78 -4.28
C VAL A 19 41.65 -13.06 -4.41
N SER A 20 41.47 -13.79 -3.31
CA SER A 20 40.58 -14.96 -3.26
C SER A 20 39.30 -14.61 -2.55
N ILE A 21 38.14 -14.86 -3.20
CA ILE A 21 36.82 -14.59 -2.68
C ILE A 21 36.06 -15.90 -2.44
N PRO A 22 35.24 -16.00 -1.37
CA PRO A 22 34.47 -17.19 -1.05
C PRO A 22 33.26 -17.34 -1.96
N LYS A 23 32.85 -18.58 -2.21
CA LYS A 23 31.53 -18.90 -2.76
C LYS A 23 30.48 -18.75 -1.64
N VAL A 24 29.40 -18.02 -1.91
CA VAL A 24 28.25 -17.86 -1.01
C VAL A 24 26.97 -18.13 -1.77
N THR A 25 25.93 -18.58 -1.09
CA THR A 25 24.60 -18.66 -1.71
C THR A 25 23.98 -17.27 -1.80
N ARG A 26 22.98 -17.11 -2.69
CA ARG A 26 22.26 -15.85 -2.83
C ARG A 26 21.59 -15.42 -1.51
N GLU A 27 21.02 -16.36 -0.76
CA GLU A 27 20.44 -16.11 0.56
C GLU A 27 21.48 -15.63 1.60
N GLU A 28 22.70 -16.14 1.52
CA GLU A 28 23.78 -15.70 2.39
C GLU A 28 24.30 -14.31 2.01
N ALA A 29 24.37 -14.01 0.70
CA ALA A 29 24.70 -12.69 0.20
C ALA A 29 23.65 -11.64 0.63
N ASP A 30 22.36 -11.96 0.53
CA ASP A 30 21.27 -11.09 0.96
C ASP A 30 21.32 -10.82 2.47
N ARG A 31 21.56 -11.85 3.29
CA ARG A 31 21.75 -11.68 4.76
C ARG A 31 22.94 -10.78 5.12
N ARG A 32 23.95 -10.73 4.26
CA ARG A 32 25.13 -9.85 4.41
C ARG A 32 24.96 -8.50 3.73
N CYS A 33 23.79 -8.24 3.15
CA CYS A 33 23.47 -7.03 2.38
C CYS A 33 24.43 -6.79 1.20
N TYR A 34 25.03 -7.84 0.64
CA TYR A 34 25.89 -7.72 -0.54
C TYR A 34 25.07 -7.44 -1.79
N LEU A 35 25.58 -6.58 -2.67
CA LEU A 35 24.90 -6.13 -3.88
C LEU A 35 25.49 -6.77 -5.13
N THR A 36 24.63 -7.15 -6.08
CA THR A 36 25.09 -7.57 -7.41
C THR A 36 25.45 -6.35 -8.27
N ARG A 37 26.22 -6.56 -9.34
CA ARG A 37 26.54 -5.50 -10.31
C ARG A 37 25.29 -4.89 -10.93
N GLU A 38 24.28 -5.70 -11.22
CA GLU A 38 23.00 -5.25 -11.77
C GLU A 38 22.26 -4.33 -10.80
N LEU A 39 22.22 -4.71 -9.51
CA LEU A 39 21.57 -3.90 -8.48
C LEU A 39 22.33 -2.57 -8.26
N LEU A 40 23.67 -2.61 -8.26
CA LEU A 40 24.48 -1.40 -8.20
C LEU A 40 24.21 -0.47 -9.39
N ASN A 41 24.10 -1.02 -10.59
CA ASN A 41 23.78 -0.23 -11.79
C ASN A 41 22.38 0.41 -11.70
N LEU A 42 21.38 -0.31 -11.17
CA LEU A 42 20.05 0.23 -10.92
C LEU A 42 20.06 1.38 -9.90
N MET A 43 20.96 1.33 -8.93
CA MET A 43 21.15 2.36 -7.91
C MET A 43 22.10 3.48 -8.35
N HIS A 44 22.63 3.42 -9.57
CA HIS A 44 23.66 4.33 -10.10
C HIS A 44 24.94 4.36 -9.24
N LEU A 45 25.31 3.21 -8.72
CA LEU A 45 26.52 3.02 -7.93
C LEU A 45 27.55 2.19 -8.70
N SER A 46 28.81 2.47 -8.46
CA SER A 46 29.95 1.68 -8.95
C SER A 46 30.69 1.05 -7.78
N PRO A 47 31.05 -0.24 -7.85
CA PRO A 47 31.86 -0.85 -6.82
C PRO A 47 33.28 -0.27 -6.82
N VAL A 48 33.83 -0.05 -5.62
CA VAL A 48 35.21 0.35 -5.42
C VAL A 48 36.03 -0.88 -5.02
N GLY A 49 36.83 -1.38 -5.96
CA GLY A 49 37.64 -2.57 -5.78
C GLY A 49 36.98 -3.88 -6.24
N ASP A 50 37.58 -4.99 -5.81
CA ASP A 50 37.14 -6.34 -6.18
C ASP A 50 35.84 -6.76 -5.51
N PRO A 51 35.09 -7.72 -6.12
CA PRO A 51 33.95 -8.34 -5.46
C PRO A 51 34.40 -9.06 -4.17
N VAL A 52 33.52 -9.13 -3.19
CA VAL A 52 33.79 -9.74 -1.88
C VAL A 52 33.34 -11.20 -1.79
N ALA A 53 32.48 -11.65 -2.72
CA ALA A 53 32.01 -13.03 -2.81
C ALA A 53 31.47 -13.31 -4.23
N TYR A 54 31.18 -14.59 -4.52
CA TYR A 54 30.54 -15.00 -5.76
C TYR A 54 29.55 -16.15 -5.52
N ASP A 55 28.58 -16.29 -6.44
CA ASP A 55 27.74 -17.48 -6.55
C ASP A 55 27.84 -18.06 -7.98
N GLN A 56 27.79 -19.36 -8.07
CA GLN A 56 27.75 -20.08 -9.34
C GLN A 56 27.07 -21.43 -9.16
N THR A 57 25.95 -21.63 -9.83
CA THR A 57 25.28 -22.92 -9.96
C THR A 57 25.83 -23.66 -11.20
N GLU A 58 25.81 -24.98 -11.19
CA GLU A 58 26.36 -25.78 -12.30
C GLU A 58 25.67 -25.42 -13.63
N GLY A 59 26.47 -24.94 -14.60
CA GLY A 59 25.97 -24.50 -15.92
C GLY A 59 25.47 -23.05 -16.00
N GLU A 60 25.53 -22.28 -14.93
CA GLU A 60 25.12 -20.87 -14.91
C GLU A 60 26.34 -19.92 -14.92
N GLU A 61 26.08 -18.67 -15.31
CA GLU A 61 27.04 -17.57 -15.29
C GLU A 61 27.43 -17.21 -13.86
N VAL A 62 28.70 -16.82 -13.63
CA VAL A 62 29.17 -16.42 -12.31
C VAL A 62 28.56 -15.09 -11.91
N VAL A 63 27.87 -15.05 -10.77
CA VAL A 63 27.34 -13.81 -10.17
C VAL A 63 28.31 -13.32 -9.09
N TYR A 64 28.80 -12.09 -9.24
CA TYR A 64 29.67 -11.45 -8.26
C TYR A 64 28.88 -10.54 -7.33
N PHE A 65 29.29 -10.54 -6.05
CA PHE A 65 28.71 -9.72 -5.00
C PHE A 65 29.70 -8.69 -4.49
N TYR A 66 29.22 -7.49 -4.19
CA TYR A 66 29.98 -6.33 -3.77
C TYR A 66 29.52 -5.82 -2.41
N ASP A 67 30.45 -5.30 -1.62
CA ASP A 67 30.17 -4.71 -0.32
C ASP A 67 29.53 -3.33 -0.51
N PRO A 68 28.31 -3.08 0.05
CA PRO A 68 27.66 -1.77 -0.02
C PRO A 68 28.45 -0.64 0.65
N ALA A 69 29.37 -0.97 1.57
CA ALA A 69 30.27 0.03 2.17
C ALA A 69 31.42 0.44 1.22
N ARG A 70 31.59 -0.23 0.09
CA ARG A 70 32.65 -0.01 -0.90
C ARG A 70 32.06 0.32 -2.27
N VAL A 71 31.22 1.34 -2.31
CA VAL A 71 30.62 1.85 -3.55
C VAL A 71 30.82 3.36 -3.66
N SER A 72 30.86 3.86 -4.88
CA SER A 72 30.85 5.28 -5.19
C SER A 72 29.71 5.60 -6.14
N GLU A 73 29.24 6.85 -6.15
CA GLU A 73 28.31 7.27 -7.17
C GLU A 73 28.94 7.12 -8.55
N THR A 74 28.23 6.48 -9.46
CA THR A 74 28.64 6.40 -10.86
C THR A 74 28.37 7.75 -11.50
N PRO A 75 29.39 8.42 -12.06
CA PRO A 75 29.14 9.66 -12.80
C PRO A 75 28.08 9.44 -13.89
N PRO A 76 27.18 10.40 -14.10
CA PRO A 76 26.07 10.27 -15.07
C PRO A 76 26.53 9.89 -16.49
N GLU A 77 27.75 10.27 -16.86
CA GLU A 77 28.35 9.95 -18.14
C GLU A 77 28.62 8.46 -18.34
N LEU A 78 28.74 7.71 -17.24
CA LEU A 78 29.03 6.27 -17.24
C LEU A 78 27.77 5.41 -17.04
N TRP A 79 26.61 6.02 -16.79
CA TRP A 79 25.37 5.29 -16.68
C TRP A 79 25.04 4.61 -18.02
N TYR A 80 24.76 3.31 -17.96
CA TYR A 80 24.46 2.49 -19.14
C TYR A 80 25.60 2.29 -20.16
N ARG A 81 26.84 2.53 -19.76
CA ARG A 81 27.98 2.05 -20.55
C ARG A 81 28.16 0.56 -20.29
N ASP A 82 28.18 -0.22 -21.37
CA ASP A 82 28.76 -1.55 -21.34
C ASP A 82 30.29 -1.38 -21.26
N PRO A 83 30.93 -1.79 -20.15
CA PRO A 83 32.39 -1.62 -20.02
C PRO A 83 33.20 -2.47 -21.02
N SER A 84 32.54 -3.43 -21.69
CA SER A 84 33.16 -4.32 -22.71
C SER A 84 32.91 -3.84 -24.15
N ALA A 85 32.03 -2.85 -24.34
CA ALA A 85 31.79 -2.30 -25.68
C ALA A 85 33.01 -1.54 -26.20
N PRO A 86 33.46 -1.79 -27.45
CA PRO A 86 34.48 -0.97 -28.08
C PRO A 86 34.08 0.50 -28.08
N ALA A 87 35.05 1.42 -28.01
CA ALA A 87 34.77 2.85 -28.09
C ALA A 87 34.11 3.13 -29.45
N GLU A 88 32.77 3.16 -29.48
CA GLU A 88 32.05 3.59 -30.66
C GLU A 88 32.48 4.99 -31.03
N GLU A 89 32.73 5.24 -32.32
CA GLU A 89 32.91 6.60 -32.85
C GLU A 89 31.71 7.42 -32.38
N ARG A 90 31.96 8.46 -31.58
CA ARG A 90 30.91 9.34 -31.08
C ARG A 90 30.39 10.17 -32.25
N GLU A 91 29.17 9.88 -32.69
CA GLU A 91 28.52 10.79 -33.62
C GLU A 91 28.19 12.10 -32.88
N THR A 92 28.81 13.18 -33.31
CA THR A 92 28.59 14.52 -32.76
C THR A 92 27.93 15.44 -33.80
N MET A 93 27.28 16.48 -33.32
CA MET A 93 26.68 17.54 -34.09
C MET A 93 27.08 18.90 -33.50
N THR A 94 27.49 19.83 -34.34
CA THR A 94 27.79 21.20 -33.92
C THR A 94 26.54 22.06 -34.06
N LEU A 95 26.13 22.72 -33.00
CA LEU A 95 25.03 23.68 -32.99
C LEU A 95 25.44 25.00 -33.63
N GLU A 96 24.48 25.88 -33.93
CA GLU A 96 24.74 27.22 -34.47
C GLU A 96 25.61 28.08 -33.54
N SER A 97 25.53 27.82 -32.23
CA SER A 97 26.39 28.46 -31.21
C SER A 97 27.86 28.03 -31.24
N GLY A 98 28.18 26.97 -31.98
CA GLY A 98 29.49 26.32 -31.94
C GLY A 98 29.62 25.22 -30.89
N THR A 99 28.58 24.99 -30.10
CA THR A 99 28.55 23.90 -29.09
C THR A 99 28.45 22.53 -29.77
N GLU A 100 29.33 21.62 -29.45
CA GLU A 100 29.28 20.23 -29.91
C GLU A 100 28.47 19.36 -28.97
N ILE A 101 27.47 18.63 -29.49
CA ILE A 101 26.60 17.72 -28.74
C ILE A 101 26.67 16.31 -29.30
N GLU A 102 26.59 15.30 -28.38
CA GLU A 102 26.72 13.86 -28.71
C GLU A 102 25.37 13.26 -29.09
N ARG A 103 25.37 12.36 -30.07
CA ARG A 103 24.21 11.49 -30.34
C ARG A 103 24.09 10.40 -29.28
N ILE A 104 22.97 10.35 -28.59
CA ILE A 104 22.71 9.36 -27.57
C ILE A 104 21.32 8.72 -27.73
N PRO A 105 21.17 7.42 -27.41
CA PRO A 105 19.86 6.76 -27.42
C PRO A 105 18.88 7.42 -26.45
N THR A 106 17.61 7.50 -26.82
CA THR A 106 16.56 8.15 -26.00
C THR A 106 16.48 7.59 -24.58
N LYS A 107 16.63 6.26 -24.40
CA LYS A 107 16.66 5.65 -23.06
C LYS A 107 17.79 6.18 -22.21
N ARG A 108 18.99 6.33 -22.79
CA ARG A 108 20.16 6.87 -22.12
C ARG A 108 19.97 8.35 -21.78
N ALA A 109 19.42 9.16 -22.71
CA ALA A 109 19.09 10.55 -22.45
C ALA A 109 18.17 10.71 -21.24
N MET A 110 17.07 9.93 -21.20
CA MET A 110 16.12 9.96 -20.08
C MET A 110 16.77 9.58 -18.75
N ALA A 111 17.62 8.58 -18.75
CA ALA A 111 18.34 8.15 -17.56
C ALA A 111 19.33 9.19 -17.03
N LEU A 112 19.93 9.99 -17.93
CA LEU A 112 20.78 11.12 -17.59
C LEU A 112 19.99 12.37 -17.13
N GLY A 113 18.65 12.30 -17.12
CA GLY A 113 17.79 13.44 -16.82
C GLY A 113 17.61 14.42 -17.98
N PHE A 114 17.95 13.98 -19.21
CA PHE A 114 17.81 14.77 -20.42
C PHE A 114 16.48 14.42 -21.11
N TYR A 115 15.70 15.42 -21.44
CA TYR A 115 14.36 15.26 -22.01
C TYR A 115 14.19 16.16 -23.24
N THR A 116 13.29 15.78 -24.13
CA THR A 116 12.89 16.66 -25.22
C THR A 116 12.15 17.89 -24.68
N LYS A 117 12.11 18.97 -25.46
CA LYS A 117 11.41 20.21 -25.11
C LYS A 117 9.93 19.95 -24.81
N GLU A 118 9.27 19.14 -25.63
CA GLU A 118 7.86 18.76 -25.44
C GLU A 118 7.66 18.01 -24.11
N ARG A 119 8.61 17.12 -23.76
CA ARG A 119 8.52 16.37 -22.50
C ARG A 119 8.75 17.27 -21.30
N LEU A 120 9.69 18.21 -21.38
CA LEU A 120 9.91 19.21 -20.32
C LEU A 120 8.69 20.13 -20.18
N ASP A 121 8.08 20.53 -21.29
CA ASP A 121 6.84 21.32 -21.29
C ASP A 121 5.69 20.57 -20.56
N GLN A 122 5.48 19.29 -20.88
CA GLN A 122 4.52 18.44 -20.18
C GLN A 122 4.82 18.31 -18.67
N MET A 123 6.11 18.34 -18.29
CA MET A 123 6.56 18.32 -16.90
C MET A 123 6.54 19.69 -16.24
N ASN A 124 6.07 20.72 -16.94
CA ASN A 124 5.96 22.12 -16.51
C ASN A 124 7.31 22.80 -16.30
N TYR A 125 8.27 22.56 -17.23
CA TYR A 125 9.57 23.24 -17.27
C TYR A 125 9.72 24.03 -18.57
N ASP A 126 10.35 25.19 -18.45
CA ASP A 126 10.80 25.98 -19.57
C ASP A 126 12.28 25.69 -19.88
N VAL A 127 12.57 25.44 -21.16
CA VAL A 127 13.93 25.26 -21.64
C VAL A 127 14.56 26.64 -21.86
N VAL A 128 15.63 26.92 -21.14
CA VAL A 128 16.35 28.21 -21.17
C VAL A 128 17.77 28.09 -21.75
N GLN A 129 18.22 26.87 -22.02
CA GLN A 129 19.55 26.57 -22.54
C GLN A 129 19.47 25.77 -23.84
N GLU A 130 20.60 25.66 -24.53
CA GLU A 130 20.75 24.83 -25.70
C GLU A 130 20.63 23.33 -25.36
N PRO A 131 20.32 22.46 -26.35
CA PRO A 131 20.32 21.05 -26.15
C PRO A 131 21.71 20.53 -25.77
N VAL A 132 21.75 19.51 -24.91
CA VAL A 132 22.99 18.87 -24.44
C VAL A 132 23.30 17.57 -25.19
N ALA A 133 22.32 17.04 -25.92
CA ALA A 133 22.46 15.82 -26.70
C ALA A 133 21.38 15.77 -27.80
N TYR A 134 21.52 14.82 -28.74
CA TYR A 134 20.52 14.60 -29.79
C TYR A 134 20.35 13.09 -30.09
N ASN A 135 19.29 12.77 -30.80
CA ASN A 135 19.09 11.44 -31.43
C ASN A 135 18.36 11.66 -32.76
N VAL A 136 18.47 10.68 -33.66
CA VAL A 136 17.74 10.69 -34.94
C VAL A 136 16.77 9.53 -34.95
N ARG A 137 15.49 9.81 -35.22
CA ARG A 137 14.44 8.81 -35.37
C ARG A 137 14.60 8.04 -36.68
N LYS A 138 13.92 6.92 -36.83
CA LYS A 138 13.90 6.09 -38.06
C LYS A 138 13.36 6.86 -39.29
N ASP A 139 12.53 7.88 -39.06
CA ASP A 139 11.99 8.76 -40.10
C ASP A 139 12.91 9.93 -40.47
N GLY A 140 14.13 9.98 -39.92
CA GLY A 140 15.10 11.05 -40.13
C GLY A 140 14.91 12.28 -39.23
N THR A 141 13.89 12.33 -38.39
CA THR A 141 13.64 13.47 -37.50
C THR A 141 14.67 13.53 -36.37
N THR A 142 15.33 14.69 -36.21
CA THR A 142 16.25 14.92 -35.11
C THR A 142 15.51 15.29 -33.83
N LEU A 143 15.80 14.57 -32.76
CA LEU A 143 15.33 14.84 -31.41
C LEU A 143 16.44 15.50 -30.60
N TYR A 144 16.19 16.69 -30.10
CA TYR A 144 17.09 17.37 -29.18
C TYR A 144 16.69 17.09 -27.73
N PHE A 145 17.71 16.88 -26.90
CA PHE A 145 17.53 16.64 -25.48
C PHE A 145 18.14 17.77 -24.65
N TYR A 146 17.44 18.20 -23.65
CA TYR A 146 17.78 19.31 -22.75
C TYR A 146 17.90 18.79 -21.31
N ASP A 147 18.87 19.30 -20.56
CA ASP A 147 19.08 18.92 -19.17
C ASP A 147 17.98 19.54 -18.31
N LYS A 148 17.19 18.67 -17.64
CA LYS A 148 16.14 19.10 -16.74
C LYS A 148 16.66 19.92 -15.56
N ARG A 149 17.90 19.71 -15.13
CA ARG A 149 18.51 20.42 -13.99
C ARG A 149 18.74 21.90 -14.30
N THR A 150 18.91 22.25 -15.57
CA THR A 150 19.09 23.62 -16.03
C THR A 150 17.80 24.25 -16.53
N ALA A 151 16.74 23.47 -16.72
CA ALA A 151 15.42 23.94 -17.09
C ALA A 151 14.73 24.66 -15.93
N VAL A 152 14.02 25.74 -16.22
CA VAL A 152 13.30 26.52 -15.19
C VAL A 152 11.91 25.92 -14.96
N ARG A 153 11.64 25.50 -13.74
CA ARG A 153 10.32 25.00 -13.40
C ARG A 153 9.32 26.15 -13.38
N ARG A 154 8.29 26.08 -14.23
CA ARG A 154 7.21 27.06 -14.21
C ARG A 154 6.44 26.99 -12.89
N PRO A 155 6.06 28.11 -12.29
CA PRO A 155 5.19 28.10 -11.12
C PRO A 155 3.85 27.44 -11.47
N LEU A 156 3.41 26.54 -10.59
CA LEU A 156 2.15 25.83 -10.76
C LEU A 156 1.01 26.77 -10.36
N LYS A 157 0.21 27.20 -11.33
CA LYS A 157 -0.92 28.09 -11.08
C LYS A 157 -2.09 27.38 -10.38
N CYS A 158 -2.78 28.11 -9.54
CA CYS A 158 -4.03 27.67 -8.93
C CYS A 158 -5.07 27.41 -10.01
N VAL A 159 -5.71 26.23 -9.99
CA VAL A 159 -6.74 25.84 -10.98
C VAL A 159 -8.03 26.66 -10.87
N VAL A 160 -8.24 27.37 -9.76
CA VAL A 160 -9.45 28.17 -9.50
C VAL A 160 -9.24 29.64 -9.86
N CYS A 161 -8.18 30.29 -9.37
CA CYS A 161 -7.98 31.72 -9.55
C CYS A 161 -6.80 32.09 -10.45
N GLY A 162 -6.03 31.12 -10.93
CA GLY A 162 -4.87 31.34 -11.79
C GLY A 162 -3.63 31.93 -11.10
N GLN A 163 -3.66 32.22 -9.81
CA GLN A 163 -2.52 32.77 -9.06
C GLN A 163 -1.40 31.73 -8.87
N ASP A 164 -0.18 32.19 -8.66
CA ASP A 164 1.05 31.41 -8.76
C ASP A 164 1.23 30.69 -7.49
N VAL A 165 0.74 30.12 -6.73
CA VAL A 165 1.16 29.24 -5.62
C VAL A 165 0.11 28.14 -5.37
N ARG A 166 0.46 26.91 -5.70
CA ARG A 166 -0.35 25.76 -5.29
C ARG A 166 -0.04 25.38 -3.84
N TYR A 167 -1.11 25.13 -3.09
CA TYR A 167 -1.03 24.60 -1.72
C TYR A 167 -1.49 23.14 -1.72
N LYS A 168 -2.81 22.88 -1.78
CA LYS A 168 -3.40 21.53 -1.82
C LYS A 168 -4.42 21.43 -2.97
N ARG A 169 -4.69 20.24 -3.45
CA ARG A 169 -5.64 19.96 -4.55
C ARG A 169 -5.47 20.87 -5.78
N LYS A 170 -4.24 21.19 -6.12
CA LYS A 170 -3.89 22.12 -7.21
C LYS A 170 -4.46 23.54 -7.02
N MET A 171 -4.89 23.94 -5.84
CA MET A 171 -5.38 25.28 -5.50
C MET A 171 -4.35 26.07 -4.72
N CYS A 172 -4.44 27.41 -4.73
CA CYS A 172 -3.74 28.25 -3.76
C CYS A 172 -4.43 28.11 -2.39
N ARG A 173 -3.77 28.60 -1.32
CA ARG A 173 -4.27 28.46 0.05
C ARG A 173 -5.67 29.06 0.21
N ALA A 174 -5.90 30.27 -0.26
CA ALA A 174 -7.21 30.94 -0.14
C ALA A 174 -8.35 30.19 -0.88
N CYS A 175 -8.08 29.66 -2.08
CA CYS A 175 -9.04 28.87 -2.82
C CYS A 175 -9.29 27.50 -2.15
N PHE A 176 -8.24 26.90 -1.62
CA PHE A 176 -8.37 25.64 -0.88
C PHE A 176 -9.20 25.80 0.41
N GLU A 177 -8.96 26.87 1.19
CA GLU A 177 -9.73 27.15 2.41
C GLU A 177 -11.23 27.39 2.11
N LYS A 178 -11.52 28.10 1.01
CA LYS A 178 -12.92 28.27 0.54
C LYS A 178 -13.56 26.95 0.11
N ASP A 179 -12.88 26.16 -0.70
CA ASP A 179 -13.34 24.84 -1.13
C ASP A 179 -13.53 23.91 0.08
N LEU A 180 -12.61 23.96 1.04
CA LEU A 180 -12.70 23.19 2.28
C LEU A 180 -13.94 23.57 3.12
N ALA A 181 -14.22 24.86 3.24
CA ALA A 181 -15.40 25.34 3.97
C ALA A 181 -16.71 24.87 3.34
N VAL A 182 -16.80 24.88 2.00
CA VAL A 182 -17.97 24.35 1.28
C VAL A 182 -18.11 22.86 1.50
N ARG A 183 -17.05 22.07 1.27
CA ARG A 183 -17.09 20.62 1.46
C ARG A 183 -17.41 20.23 2.89
N ARG A 184 -16.90 20.95 3.89
CA ARG A 184 -17.25 20.74 5.31
C ARG A 184 -18.74 20.95 5.52
N ALA A 185 -19.29 22.09 5.05
CA ALA A 185 -20.72 22.40 5.22
C ALA A 185 -21.61 21.36 4.51
N GLU A 186 -21.25 20.93 3.30
CA GLU A 186 -21.98 19.90 2.55
C GLU A 186 -21.89 18.52 3.24
N GLY A 187 -20.69 18.14 3.71
CA GLY A 187 -20.45 16.89 4.43
C GLY A 187 -21.20 16.84 5.77
N ASP A 188 -21.17 17.94 6.54
CA ASP A 188 -21.91 18.03 7.80
C ASP A 188 -23.42 17.99 7.58
N ALA A 189 -23.92 18.69 6.55
CA ALA A 189 -25.33 18.61 6.19
C ALA A 189 -25.75 17.20 5.76
N TYR A 190 -24.91 16.51 4.99
CA TYR A 190 -25.14 15.11 4.60
C TYR A 190 -25.21 14.19 5.82
N ARG A 191 -24.21 14.25 6.72
CA ARG A 191 -24.16 13.42 7.93
C ARG A 191 -25.26 13.73 8.94
N ALA A 192 -25.69 14.99 9.01
CA ALA A 192 -26.79 15.43 9.87
C ALA A 192 -28.17 15.11 9.28
N GLY A 193 -28.23 14.69 8.02
CA GLY A 193 -29.49 14.30 7.35
C GLY A 193 -30.15 13.10 8.02
N SER A 194 -31.49 13.03 7.93
CA SER A 194 -32.24 11.85 8.36
C SER A 194 -32.23 10.79 7.26
N PHE A 195 -31.79 9.57 7.61
CA PHE A 195 -31.81 8.41 6.71
C PHE A 195 -32.99 7.48 6.99
N ASP A 196 -33.68 7.68 8.12
CA ASP A 196 -34.89 6.95 8.53
C ASP A 196 -34.70 5.41 8.56
N MET A 197 -33.51 4.96 8.90
CA MET A 197 -33.15 3.53 8.90
C MET A 197 -33.69 2.83 10.14
N ASP A 198 -34.24 1.62 9.97
CA ASP A 198 -34.60 0.74 11.08
C ASP A 198 -33.31 0.10 11.64
N ARG A 199 -33.05 0.30 12.94
CA ARG A 199 -31.87 -0.22 13.63
C ARG A 199 -31.74 -1.75 13.53
N SER A 200 -32.84 -2.48 13.57
CA SER A 200 -32.84 -3.94 13.47
C SER A 200 -32.45 -4.46 12.08
N ARG A 201 -32.49 -3.57 11.07
CA ARG A 201 -32.18 -3.85 9.66
C ARG A 201 -30.84 -3.26 9.21
N VAL A 202 -30.07 -2.66 10.12
CA VAL A 202 -28.70 -2.23 9.89
C VAL A 202 -27.78 -3.12 10.69
N LEU A 203 -26.88 -3.81 10.02
CA LEU A 203 -25.92 -4.71 10.64
C LEU A 203 -24.51 -4.17 10.50
N PHE A 204 -23.74 -4.32 11.56
CA PHE A 204 -22.31 -4.13 11.59
C PHE A 204 -21.64 -5.49 11.60
N PHE A 205 -20.55 -5.65 10.87
CA PHE A 205 -19.84 -6.90 10.84
C PHE A 205 -18.34 -6.70 10.67
N ASP A 206 -17.58 -7.68 11.15
CA ASP A 206 -16.14 -7.76 11.03
C ASP A 206 -15.73 -9.23 10.87
N LEU A 207 -14.63 -9.45 10.13
CA LEU A 207 -14.09 -10.77 9.84
C LEU A 207 -12.62 -10.83 10.20
N GLU A 208 -12.20 -11.90 10.89
CA GLU A 208 -10.79 -12.22 10.97
C GLU A 208 -10.42 -13.28 9.93
N LEU A 209 -9.24 -13.12 9.34
CA LEU A 209 -8.81 -13.91 8.20
C LEU A 209 -7.46 -14.59 8.44
N THR A 210 -7.21 -15.69 7.74
CA THR A 210 -5.88 -16.32 7.73
C THR A 210 -4.81 -15.47 7.02
N GLY A 211 -5.20 -14.39 6.34
CA GLY A 211 -4.38 -13.44 5.61
C GLY A 211 -5.25 -12.51 4.78
N VAL A 212 -4.64 -11.70 3.91
CA VAL A 212 -5.34 -10.63 3.15
C VAL A 212 -5.52 -10.93 1.66
N TYR A 213 -5.10 -12.11 1.20
CA TYR A 213 -5.19 -12.48 -0.21
C TYR A 213 -6.47 -13.25 -0.52
N ASP A 214 -6.90 -13.27 -1.77
CA ASP A 214 -8.13 -13.94 -2.25
C ASP A 214 -8.24 -15.45 -1.90
N HIS A 215 -7.11 -16.09 -1.58
CA HIS A 215 -7.05 -17.50 -1.18
C HIS A 215 -6.99 -17.70 0.34
N ASP A 216 -7.08 -16.64 1.10
CA ASP A 216 -7.18 -16.69 2.55
C ASP A 216 -8.62 -16.96 2.99
N GLU A 217 -8.78 -17.49 4.20
CA GLU A 217 -10.05 -18.02 4.67
C GLU A 217 -10.51 -17.27 5.93
N ILE A 218 -11.81 -17.13 6.07
CA ILE A 218 -12.46 -16.55 7.27
C ILE A 218 -12.25 -17.50 8.45
N ILE A 219 -11.82 -16.95 9.58
CA ILE A 219 -11.59 -17.67 10.85
C ILE A 219 -12.36 -17.07 12.02
N SER A 220 -12.99 -15.93 11.86
CA SER A 220 -13.96 -15.36 12.79
C SER A 220 -15.00 -14.55 12.04
N VAL A 221 -16.22 -14.55 12.54
CA VAL A 221 -17.32 -13.71 12.06
C VAL A 221 -18.03 -13.12 13.27
N THR A 222 -18.10 -11.79 13.30
CA THR A 222 -18.91 -11.05 14.26
C THR A 222 -19.94 -10.21 13.52
N ILE A 223 -21.19 -10.24 13.97
CA ILE A 223 -22.31 -9.48 13.41
C ILE A 223 -23.12 -8.90 14.57
N LEU A 224 -23.31 -7.58 14.59
CA LEU A 224 -24.19 -6.87 15.50
C LEU A 224 -25.28 -6.14 14.73
N ASP A 225 -26.45 -5.94 15.33
CA ASP A 225 -27.39 -4.96 14.81
C ASP A 225 -27.11 -3.55 15.38
N ALA A 226 -27.79 -2.53 14.86
CA ALA A 226 -27.59 -1.16 15.34
C ALA A 226 -28.24 -0.85 16.70
N ASN A 227 -28.90 -1.81 17.34
CA ASN A 227 -29.27 -1.75 18.76
C ASN A 227 -28.14 -2.23 19.66
N GLY A 228 -27.06 -2.79 19.05
CA GLY A 228 -25.94 -3.38 19.77
C GLY A 228 -26.18 -4.83 20.17
N GLU A 229 -27.23 -5.46 19.66
CA GLU A 229 -27.47 -6.88 19.90
C GLU A 229 -26.50 -7.74 19.07
N ILE A 230 -25.74 -8.63 19.72
CA ILE A 230 -24.86 -9.57 19.06
C ILE A 230 -25.70 -10.62 18.36
N ARG A 231 -25.73 -10.60 17.04
CA ARG A 231 -26.48 -11.54 16.21
C ARG A 231 -25.67 -12.79 15.90
N MET A 232 -24.36 -12.64 15.80
CA MET A 232 -23.38 -13.72 15.66
C MET A 232 -22.05 -13.25 16.19
N ASP A 233 -21.35 -14.09 16.94
CA ASP A 233 -19.94 -13.93 17.30
C ASP A 233 -19.36 -15.34 17.44
N THR A 234 -18.56 -15.77 16.44
CA THR A 234 -18.09 -17.14 16.38
C THR A 234 -16.80 -17.28 15.61
N LEU A 235 -15.95 -18.18 16.09
CA LEU A 235 -14.81 -18.67 15.33
C LEU A 235 -15.28 -19.55 14.16
N VAL A 236 -14.48 -19.59 13.11
CA VAL A 236 -14.75 -20.36 11.89
C VAL A 236 -13.57 -21.27 11.59
N LYS A 237 -13.84 -22.52 11.28
CA LYS A 237 -12.83 -23.50 10.90
C LYS A 237 -12.45 -23.34 9.43
N PRO A 238 -11.20 -22.96 9.11
CA PRO A 238 -10.76 -22.93 7.73
C PRO A 238 -10.57 -24.34 7.16
N LEU A 239 -10.88 -24.55 5.89
CA LEU A 239 -10.81 -25.86 5.23
C LEU A 239 -9.40 -26.18 4.75
N HIS A 240 -8.68 -25.20 4.20
CA HIS A 240 -7.43 -25.39 3.49
C HIS A 240 -6.22 -24.88 4.27
N LYS A 241 -6.31 -23.70 4.87
CA LYS A 241 -5.20 -23.09 5.63
C LYS A 241 -5.00 -23.82 6.95
N LYS A 242 -3.74 -24.14 7.26
CA LYS A 242 -3.38 -24.84 8.51
C LYS A 242 -2.52 -23.97 9.43
N LYS A 243 -1.97 -22.84 8.91
CA LYS A 243 -1.11 -21.92 9.67
C LYS A 243 -1.25 -20.51 9.07
N TRP A 244 -1.25 -19.50 9.95
CA TRP A 244 -1.32 -18.07 9.59
C TRP A 244 -0.55 -17.22 10.61
N ASN A 245 0.70 -17.55 10.85
CA ASN A 245 1.55 -17.01 11.91
C ASN A 245 1.64 -15.46 11.92
N ARG A 246 1.43 -14.80 10.77
CA ARG A 246 1.47 -13.33 10.68
C ARG A 246 0.19 -12.73 11.26
N THR A 247 -0.97 -13.14 10.76
CA THR A 247 -2.27 -12.63 11.20
C THR A 247 -2.64 -13.13 12.59
N GLU A 248 -2.20 -14.35 13.00
CA GLU A 248 -2.31 -14.82 14.37
C GLU A 248 -1.71 -13.84 15.39
N LYS A 249 -0.62 -13.14 15.04
CA LYS A 249 -0.02 -12.12 15.91
C LYS A 249 -0.87 -10.86 16.00
N ILE A 250 -1.74 -10.59 15.04
CA ILE A 250 -2.62 -9.43 15.01
C ILE A 250 -3.88 -9.70 15.81
N HIS A 251 -4.64 -10.74 15.46
CA HIS A 251 -5.96 -11.03 16.07
C HIS A 251 -5.93 -12.13 17.15
N GLY A 252 -4.79 -12.79 17.41
CA GLY A 252 -4.64 -13.78 18.48
C GLY A 252 -5.31 -15.13 18.23
N ILE A 253 -5.98 -15.34 17.10
CA ILE A 253 -6.69 -16.59 16.81
C ILE A 253 -5.71 -17.61 16.26
N SER A 254 -5.39 -18.63 17.07
CA SER A 254 -4.50 -19.72 16.66
C SER A 254 -5.25 -20.85 15.93
N PRO A 255 -4.54 -21.67 15.13
CA PRO A 255 -5.14 -22.86 14.50
C PRO A 255 -5.81 -23.83 15.48
N ALA A 256 -5.32 -23.91 16.71
CA ALA A 256 -5.91 -24.76 17.74
C ALA A 256 -7.29 -24.28 18.18
N MET A 257 -7.53 -22.97 18.22
CA MET A 257 -8.79 -22.39 18.67
C MET A 257 -9.95 -22.68 17.71
N VAL A 258 -9.66 -22.72 16.41
CA VAL A 258 -10.68 -22.95 15.37
C VAL A 258 -10.89 -24.42 15.01
N GLN A 259 -10.16 -25.33 15.64
CA GLN A 259 -10.17 -26.75 15.28
C GLN A 259 -11.57 -27.39 15.35
N ASN A 260 -12.35 -27.00 16.37
CA ASN A 260 -13.69 -27.51 16.62
C ASN A 260 -14.80 -26.50 16.28
N ALA A 261 -14.44 -25.37 15.66
CA ALA A 261 -15.39 -24.38 15.22
C ALA A 261 -16.19 -24.89 14.00
N PRO A 262 -17.40 -24.37 13.77
CA PRO A 262 -18.14 -24.64 12.53
C PRO A 262 -17.35 -24.13 11.32
N THR A 263 -17.58 -24.74 10.16
CA THR A 263 -17.08 -24.24 8.88
C THR A 263 -17.91 -23.06 8.37
N LEU A 264 -17.36 -22.29 7.43
CA LEU A 264 -18.13 -21.21 6.79
C LEU A 264 -19.40 -21.75 6.10
N ASP A 265 -19.33 -22.92 5.46
CA ASP A 265 -20.48 -23.54 4.80
C ASP A 265 -21.62 -23.85 5.78
N GLU A 266 -21.30 -24.30 7.00
CA GLU A 266 -22.29 -24.53 8.05
C GLU A 266 -22.92 -23.23 8.56
N LEU A 267 -22.19 -22.12 8.58
CA LEU A 267 -22.69 -20.81 9.01
C LEU A 267 -23.41 -20.03 7.89
N THR A 268 -23.11 -20.33 6.63
CA THR A 268 -23.61 -19.63 5.45
C THR A 268 -25.14 -19.44 5.46
N PRO A 269 -25.99 -20.41 5.78
CA PRO A 269 -27.44 -20.18 5.79
C PRO A 269 -27.87 -19.09 6.77
N ALA A 270 -27.31 -19.08 7.98
CA ALA A 270 -27.63 -18.08 9.00
C ALA A 270 -27.10 -16.69 8.64
N ILE A 271 -25.87 -16.59 8.10
CA ILE A 271 -25.31 -15.32 7.65
C ILE A 271 -26.11 -14.76 6.48
N LYS A 272 -26.48 -15.58 5.51
CA LYS A 272 -27.32 -15.15 4.37
C LYS A 272 -28.66 -14.63 4.85
N GLU A 273 -29.34 -15.35 5.78
CA GLU A 273 -30.62 -14.90 6.32
C GLU A 273 -30.52 -13.52 6.97
N MET A 274 -29.51 -13.29 7.80
CA MET A 274 -29.26 -11.98 8.42
C MET A 274 -28.96 -10.91 7.38
N PHE A 275 -28.06 -11.20 6.46
CA PHE A 275 -27.64 -10.26 5.44
C PHE A 275 -28.77 -9.93 4.46
N ASP A 276 -29.55 -10.91 4.02
CA ASP A 276 -30.66 -10.68 3.09
C ASP A 276 -31.77 -9.82 3.70
N ASN A 277 -32.01 -9.96 5.00
CA ASN A 277 -32.99 -9.17 5.75
C ASN A 277 -32.49 -7.75 6.11
N ALA A 278 -31.20 -7.49 6.03
CA ALA A 278 -30.64 -6.18 6.32
C ALA A 278 -30.83 -5.20 5.16
N ASP A 279 -31.07 -3.92 5.48
CA ASP A 279 -31.09 -2.82 4.52
C ASP A 279 -29.68 -2.27 4.28
N ASN A 280 -28.84 -2.23 5.31
CA ASN A 280 -27.44 -1.86 5.21
C ASN A 280 -26.55 -2.81 6.02
N LEU A 281 -25.37 -3.07 5.45
CA LEU A 281 -24.27 -3.83 6.07
C LEU A 281 -23.07 -2.91 6.17
N ILE A 282 -22.57 -2.69 7.36
CA ILE A 282 -21.52 -1.72 7.63
C ILE A 282 -20.31 -2.42 8.23
N ALA A 283 -19.12 -2.14 7.68
CA ALA A 283 -17.85 -2.62 8.23
C ALA A 283 -16.80 -1.51 8.16
N TYR A 284 -15.74 -1.63 8.96
CA TYR A 284 -14.62 -0.71 8.91
C TYR A 284 -13.55 -1.29 7.98
N GLY A 285 -13.24 -0.57 6.87
CA GLY A 285 -12.32 -1.11 5.86
C GLY A 285 -12.92 -2.24 5.01
N VAL A 286 -14.20 -2.19 4.74
CA VAL A 286 -15.07 -3.24 4.18
C VAL A 286 -14.56 -3.95 2.91
N SER A 287 -13.55 -3.45 2.21
CA SER A 287 -13.05 -4.04 0.97
C SER A 287 -12.53 -5.47 1.19
N THR A 288 -11.79 -5.69 2.26
CA THR A 288 -11.24 -7.00 2.64
C THR A 288 -12.35 -7.97 3.04
N ASP A 289 -13.25 -7.53 3.94
CA ASP A 289 -14.38 -8.36 4.40
C ASP A 289 -15.28 -8.75 3.25
N TYR A 290 -15.66 -7.78 2.42
CA TYR A 290 -16.49 -8.01 1.25
C TYR A 290 -15.82 -8.98 0.26
N SER A 291 -14.52 -8.88 0.04
CA SER A 291 -13.80 -9.74 -0.91
C SER A 291 -13.89 -11.23 -0.53
N HIS A 292 -14.03 -11.55 0.75
CA HIS A 292 -14.14 -12.90 1.28
C HIS A 292 -15.58 -13.33 1.51
N ILE A 293 -16.40 -12.52 2.19
CA ILE A 293 -17.77 -12.92 2.56
C ILE A 293 -18.71 -13.02 1.35
N LYS A 294 -18.46 -12.28 0.25
CA LYS A 294 -19.29 -12.34 -0.96
C LYS A 294 -19.45 -13.74 -1.54
N TYR A 295 -18.52 -14.64 -1.26
CA TYR A 295 -18.52 -16.01 -1.80
C TYR A 295 -19.51 -16.95 -1.09
N ILE A 296 -20.16 -16.50 0.00
CA ILE A 296 -21.34 -17.23 0.51
C ILE A 296 -22.51 -17.17 -0.47
N TYR A 297 -22.48 -16.26 -1.45
CA TYR A 297 -23.46 -16.13 -2.53
C TYR A 297 -22.97 -16.75 -3.81
N ASP A 298 -23.81 -17.53 -4.47
CA ASP A 298 -23.43 -18.33 -5.65
C ASP A 298 -23.36 -17.48 -6.93
N THR A 299 -24.29 -16.52 -7.08
CA THR A 299 -24.44 -15.79 -8.32
C THR A 299 -23.85 -14.37 -8.23
N GLU A 300 -23.38 -13.87 -9.36
CA GLU A 300 -22.90 -12.50 -9.50
C GLU A 300 -24.00 -11.45 -9.21
N ALA A 301 -25.27 -11.78 -9.50
CA ALA A 301 -26.40 -10.91 -9.22
C ALA A 301 -26.60 -10.72 -7.72
N GLU A 302 -26.51 -11.79 -6.93
CA GLU A 302 -26.60 -11.75 -5.47
C GLU A 302 -25.42 -10.98 -4.87
N ARG A 303 -24.19 -11.22 -5.35
CA ARG A 303 -22.98 -10.48 -4.92
C ARG A 303 -23.12 -8.98 -5.18
N LYS A 304 -23.67 -8.58 -6.33
CA LYS A 304 -23.96 -7.18 -6.63
C LYS A 304 -25.06 -6.60 -5.73
N ALA A 305 -26.05 -7.39 -5.38
CA ALA A 305 -27.09 -6.97 -4.42
C ALA A 305 -26.49 -6.75 -3.03
N LEU A 306 -25.64 -7.67 -2.57
CA LEU A 306 -24.85 -7.52 -1.34
C LEU A 306 -24.02 -6.23 -1.35
N GLN A 307 -23.25 -6.00 -2.43
CA GLN A 307 -22.40 -4.81 -2.58
C GLN A 307 -23.20 -3.49 -2.49
N LYS A 308 -24.39 -3.46 -3.07
CA LYS A 308 -25.22 -2.23 -3.06
C LYS A 308 -25.64 -1.78 -1.67
N LYS A 309 -25.84 -2.70 -0.75
CA LYS A 309 -26.23 -2.40 0.64
C LYS A 309 -25.04 -2.37 1.61
N THR A 310 -23.84 -2.68 1.13
CA THR A 310 -22.63 -2.59 1.94
C THR A 310 -22.11 -1.16 2.00
N ARG A 311 -21.69 -0.72 3.18
CA ARG A 311 -21.13 0.62 3.46
C ARG A 311 -19.80 0.48 4.18
N CYS A 312 -18.89 1.41 3.96
CA CYS A 312 -17.57 1.45 4.59
C CYS A 312 -17.47 2.61 5.57
N ALA A 313 -17.36 2.30 6.86
CA ALA A 313 -17.23 3.33 7.89
C ALA A 313 -15.89 4.07 7.78
N ALA A 314 -14.81 3.38 7.37
CA ALA A 314 -13.51 4.01 7.15
C ALA A 314 -13.57 5.10 6.05
N ILE A 315 -14.29 4.86 4.93
CA ILE A 315 -14.43 5.86 3.87
C ILE A 315 -15.16 7.11 4.39
N GLU A 316 -16.22 6.93 5.17
CA GLU A 316 -16.97 8.06 5.75
C GLU A 316 -16.14 8.81 6.79
N PHE A 317 -15.35 8.10 7.61
CA PHE A 317 -14.43 8.72 8.55
C PHE A 317 -13.32 9.51 7.82
N VAL A 318 -12.68 8.94 6.81
CA VAL A 318 -11.65 9.63 5.99
C VAL A 318 -12.24 10.88 5.32
N ARG A 319 -13.49 10.80 4.84
CA ARG A 319 -14.19 11.97 4.29
C ARG A 319 -14.35 13.05 5.35
N TYR A 320 -14.88 12.71 6.53
CA TYR A 320 -15.01 13.60 7.68
C TYR A 320 -13.67 14.21 8.07
N GLN A 321 -12.63 13.39 8.20
CA GLN A 321 -11.29 13.83 8.57
C GLN A 321 -10.71 14.82 7.54
N ASN A 322 -10.85 14.54 6.24
CA ASN A 322 -10.39 15.42 5.17
C ASN A 322 -11.11 16.77 5.13
N GLU A 323 -12.34 16.85 5.64
CA GLU A 323 -13.15 18.07 5.73
C GLU A 323 -12.79 18.88 6.98
N HIS A 324 -12.52 18.22 8.11
CA HIS A 324 -12.29 18.88 9.40
C HIS A 324 -10.81 19.02 9.75
N TYR A 325 -9.98 18.02 9.37
CA TYR A 325 -8.57 17.91 9.71
C TYR A 325 -7.71 17.57 8.47
N PRO A 326 -7.67 18.47 7.46
CA PRO A 326 -7.08 18.17 6.16
C PRO A 326 -5.56 17.91 6.17
N ASP A 327 -4.91 18.14 7.30
CA ASP A 327 -3.48 17.88 7.52
C ASP A 327 -3.20 16.53 8.20
N LYS A 328 -4.25 15.85 8.69
CA LYS A 328 -4.17 14.50 9.24
C LYS A 328 -4.56 13.49 8.17
N VAL A 329 -3.78 12.44 8.02
CA VAL A 329 -4.06 11.34 7.08
C VAL A 329 -3.91 10.04 7.86
N HIS A 330 -4.96 9.68 8.57
CA HIS A 330 -5.03 8.44 9.33
C HIS A 330 -6.40 7.83 9.07
N ALA A 331 -6.44 6.54 8.74
CA ALA A 331 -7.68 5.86 8.36
C ALA A 331 -7.97 4.61 9.19
N ALA A 332 -7.09 4.27 10.15
CA ALA A 332 -7.28 3.13 11.02
C ALA A 332 -8.47 3.34 11.98
N LEU A 333 -9.08 2.27 12.43
CA LEU A 333 -10.22 2.33 13.35
C LEU A 333 -9.84 3.01 14.68
N VAL A 334 -8.62 2.76 15.16
CA VAL A 334 -8.09 3.41 16.37
C VAL A 334 -8.01 4.93 16.20
N ASP A 335 -7.59 5.42 15.04
CA ASP A 335 -7.54 6.86 14.75
C ASP A 335 -8.95 7.48 14.72
N ALA A 336 -9.93 6.73 14.21
CA ALA A 336 -11.31 7.19 14.19
C ALA A 336 -11.89 7.30 15.60
N MET A 337 -11.65 6.30 16.44
CA MET A 337 -12.08 6.30 17.85
C MET A 337 -11.46 7.49 18.60
N GLU A 338 -10.14 7.69 18.48
CA GLU A 338 -9.44 8.82 19.11
C GLU A 338 -9.96 10.17 18.58
N CYS A 339 -10.08 10.32 17.25
CA CYS A 339 -10.53 11.56 16.62
C CYS A 339 -11.94 11.96 17.04
N LEU A 340 -12.83 10.99 17.26
CA LEU A 340 -14.22 11.19 17.64
C LEU A 340 -14.42 11.15 19.18
N GLY A 341 -13.36 10.91 19.97
CA GLY A 341 -13.41 10.87 21.44
C GLY A 341 -14.21 9.66 21.97
N ILE A 342 -14.14 8.53 21.26
CA ILE A 342 -14.85 7.30 21.62
C ILE A 342 -13.89 6.35 22.33
N GLU A 343 -14.32 5.79 23.46
CA GLU A 343 -13.55 4.79 24.21
C GLU A 343 -13.79 3.38 23.66
N TRP A 344 -12.79 2.51 23.76
CA TRP A 344 -12.87 1.11 23.34
C TRP A 344 -13.63 0.26 24.37
N ASP A 345 -14.48 -0.62 23.86
CA ASP A 345 -15.07 -1.72 24.64
C ASP A 345 -14.28 -3.00 24.38
N GLY A 346 -13.07 -3.10 24.89
CA GLY A 346 -12.20 -4.27 24.70
C GLY A 346 -10.84 -3.93 24.13
N ILE A 347 -10.21 -4.90 23.48
CA ILE A 347 -8.88 -4.80 22.93
C ILE A 347 -9.00 -4.72 21.40
N PRO A 348 -8.34 -3.76 20.73
CA PRO A 348 -8.26 -3.72 19.26
C PRO A 348 -7.79 -5.05 18.67
N HIS A 349 -8.22 -5.35 17.43
CA HIS A 349 -7.98 -6.61 16.71
C HIS A 349 -8.68 -7.82 17.34
N SER A 350 -9.76 -7.58 18.06
CA SER A 350 -10.75 -8.57 18.40
C SER A 350 -12.00 -8.27 17.59
N SER A 351 -12.44 -9.20 16.75
CA SER A 351 -13.57 -9.01 15.83
C SER A 351 -14.81 -8.40 16.53
N ILE A 352 -15.10 -8.81 17.76
CA ILE A 352 -16.22 -8.23 18.55
C ILE A 352 -15.94 -6.78 18.95
N ALA A 353 -14.73 -6.45 19.45
CA ALA A 353 -14.39 -5.08 19.84
C ALA A 353 -14.33 -4.15 18.62
N ASP A 354 -13.80 -4.62 17.50
CA ASP A 354 -13.70 -3.84 16.24
C ASP A 354 -15.10 -3.60 15.63
N THR A 355 -16.00 -4.60 15.69
CA THR A 355 -17.39 -4.41 15.24
C THR A 355 -18.14 -3.40 16.11
N ILE A 356 -17.97 -3.44 17.44
CA ILE A 356 -18.55 -2.46 18.37
C ILE A 356 -17.97 -1.07 18.09
N ALA A 357 -16.66 -0.96 17.94
CA ALA A 357 -15.98 0.29 17.60
C ALA A 357 -16.48 0.87 16.26
N CYS A 358 -16.62 0.04 15.23
CA CYS A 358 -17.20 0.42 13.95
C CYS A 358 -18.63 0.99 14.11
N MET A 359 -19.47 0.33 14.90
CA MET A 359 -20.83 0.79 15.20
C MET A 359 -20.82 2.16 15.88
N ARG A 360 -19.98 2.36 16.89
CA ARG A 360 -19.87 3.64 17.62
C ARG A 360 -19.33 4.77 16.73
N VAL A 361 -18.34 4.47 15.88
CA VAL A 361 -17.85 5.42 14.88
C VAL A 361 -18.97 5.85 13.91
N TRP A 362 -19.76 4.88 13.43
CA TRP A 362 -20.89 5.19 12.54
C TRP A 362 -21.96 6.05 13.21
N GLU A 363 -22.34 5.74 14.45
CA GLU A 363 -23.27 6.54 15.26
C GLU A 363 -22.77 7.99 15.44
N ALA A 364 -21.48 8.15 15.73
CA ALA A 364 -20.90 9.49 15.92
C ALA A 364 -20.84 10.28 14.61
N LEU A 365 -20.61 9.63 13.48
CA LEU A 365 -20.58 10.28 12.16
C LEU A 365 -21.99 10.62 11.65
N PHE A 366 -22.99 9.81 11.96
CA PHE A 366 -24.35 9.91 11.45
C PHE A 366 -25.38 9.91 12.58
N PRO A 367 -25.50 11.00 13.37
CA PRO A 367 -26.34 11.02 14.56
C PRO A 367 -27.86 10.85 14.31
N ASN A 368 -28.30 11.11 13.08
CA ASN A 368 -29.71 10.98 12.66
C ASN A 368 -29.90 9.86 11.62
N TYR A 369 -29.04 8.84 11.64
CA TYR A 369 -29.10 7.75 10.67
C TYR A 369 -30.35 6.87 10.84
N TYR A 370 -30.83 6.73 12.06
CA TYR A 370 -31.90 5.82 12.41
C TYR A 370 -33.22 6.54 12.71
N ASN A 371 -34.32 5.83 12.53
CA ASN A 371 -35.67 6.31 12.83
C ASN A 371 -36.00 6.28 14.35
N THR A 372 -35.10 5.77 15.16
CA THR A 372 -35.23 5.72 16.62
C THR A 372 -34.00 6.32 17.29
N PRO A 373 -34.10 6.86 18.51
CA PRO A 373 -32.97 7.37 19.26
C PRO A 373 -31.91 6.29 19.48
N THR A 374 -30.68 6.73 19.77
CA THR A 374 -29.60 5.83 20.16
C THR A 374 -29.97 5.08 21.43
N PRO A 375 -29.95 3.75 21.45
CA PRO A 375 -30.27 2.94 22.61
C PRO A 375 -29.17 3.07 23.66
N VAL A 376 -29.49 2.63 24.87
CA VAL A 376 -28.43 2.27 25.84
C VAL A 376 -27.83 0.94 25.36
N PHE A 377 -26.60 1.01 24.88
CA PHE A 377 -25.93 -0.21 24.41
C PHE A 377 -25.65 -1.19 25.56
N PRO A 378 -25.60 -2.50 25.28
CA PRO A 378 -25.16 -3.50 26.25
C PRO A 378 -23.76 -3.22 26.81
N ASP A 379 -23.48 -3.77 27.99
CA ASP A 379 -22.12 -3.84 28.53
C ASP A 379 -21.43 -5.06 27.91
N TYR A 380 -20.47 -4.80 27.02
CA TYR A 380 -19.73 -5.83 26.28
C TYR A 380 -18.46 -6.33 27.02
N THR A 381 -18.26 -5.94 28.28
CA THR A 381 -17.03 -6.27 29.02
C THR A 381 -16.73 -7.76 29.05
N LYS A 382 -17.77 -8.61 29.16
CA LYS A 382 -17.61 -10.07 29.20
C LYS A 382 -17.27 -10.66 27.84
N GLU A 383 -17.95 -10.22 26.81
CA GLU A 383 -17.77 -10.65 25.44
C GLU A 383 -16.36 -10.28 24.94
N CYS A 384 -15.98 -9.03 25.16
CA CYS A 384 -14.64 -8.55 24.83
C CYS A 384 -13.52 -9.20 25.64
N ALA A 385 -13.76 -9.53 26.91
CA ALA A 385 -12.77 -10.22 27.75
C ALA A 385 -12.57 -11.70 27.37
N ALA A 386 -13.56 -12.33 26.75
CA ALA A 386 -13.50 -13.71 26.26
C ALA A 386 -12.80 -13.83 24.90
N ALA A 387 -12.64 -12.73 24.19
CA ALA A 387 -11.99 -12.70 22.87
C ALA A 387 -10.48 -12.97 22.99
N PRO A 388 -9.84 -13.59 21.98
CA PRO A 388 -8.40 -13.72 21.94
C PRO A 388 -7.74 -12.35 22.00
N SER A 389 -6.75 -12.17 22.87
CA SER A 389 -6.03 -10.91 23.00
C SER A 389 -4.57 -11.05 22.62
N VAL A 390 -4.06 -10.13 21.79
CA VAL A 390 -2.64 -9.93 21.54
C VAL A 390 -2.28 -8.53 22.00
N ALA A 391 -1.09 -8.36 22.60
CA ALA A 391 -0.61 -7.04 22.98
C ALA A 391 -0.47 -6.16 21.74
N HIS A 392 -1.19 -5.05 21.70
CA HIS A 392 -1.16 -4.07 20.62
C HIS A 392 0.26 -3.51 20.42
N ASN A 393 0.75 -3.54 19.18
CA ASN A 393 2.00 -2.90 18.77
C ASN A 393 1.68 -1.76 17.78
N PRO A 394 1.72 -0.49 18.20
CA PRO A 394 1.32 0.65 17.38
C PRO A 394 2.12 0.86 16.09
N LEU A 395 3.24 0.15 15.92
CA LEU A 395 4.11 0.29 14.74
C LEU A 395 3.69 -0.63 13.58
N GLU A 396 2.83 -1.62 13.79
CA GLU A 396 2.38 -2.56 12.77
C GLU A 396 1.15 -2.06 11.98
N ASP A 397 0.36 -1.15 12.57
CA ASP A 397 -0.85 -0.59 11.93
C ASP A 397 -0.55 0.33 10.74
N ALA A 398 0.67 0.87 10.65
CA ALA A 398 1.06 1.80 9.58
C ALA A 398 1.22 1.12 8.20
N GLU A 399 1.39 -0.19 8.12
CA GLU A 399 1.57 -0.92 6.86
C GLU A 399 0.23 -1.33 6.20
N GLU A 400 -0.86 -1.43 6.95
CA GLU A 400 -2.16 -1.89 6.43
C GLU A 400 -2.88 -0.81 5.60
N VAL A 401 -2.59 0.46 5.85
CA VAL A 401 -3.24 1.62 5.18
C VAL A 401 -2.65 1.93 3.79
N ALA A 402 -1.57 1.30 3.39
CA ALA A 402 -0.89 1.59 2.11
C ALA A 402 -1.57 0.99 0.87
N HIS A 403 -2.69 0.26 1.02
CA HIS A 403 -3.36 -0.46 -0.06
C HIS A 403 -4.85 -0.12 -0.24
N VAL A 404 -5.32 1.03 0.28
CA VAL A 404 -6.69 1.54 0.01
C VAL A 404 -6.68 2.68 -1.00
#